data_7e706bb077448349649ebc60cbfe1179
#
_entry.id   7e706bb077448349649ebc60cbfe1179
#
_cell.length_a   1.000
_cell.length_b   1.000
_cell.length_c   1.000
_cell.angle_alpha   90.00
_cell.angle_beta   90.00
_cell.angle_gamma   90.00
#
_symmetry.space_group_name_H-M   'P 1'
#
loop_
_entity.id
_entity.type
_entity.pdbx_description
1 polymer ?
#
loop_
_entity_poly.entity_id
_entity_poly.type
_entity_poly.pdbx_seq_one_letter_code
_entity_poly.pdbx_strand_id
1 'polypeptide(L)'
;MSDKIKVLVVPSDKFGVGLYRSVSPHTQLDKLYGDEFDVEINYQPDWQDLQSFNKYDIVHVHKGLFENLNLFWNALDYFKKNNIVSVIDIDDNWEVGPSHPLYHQNKSMHVAEKIIESIKRADYVTTTTEIFAEKIKKYNKNVFIFPNSIDPDEPQYSSEKNPSERIRFGFVMGSSHEKDMEQFKGVVNALPKEILDKIQIVLCGYDLRGTMTMMNPDGTIKGQRPIKPEESVWFSYEKNVTDNYNICSPEYKDFLLKFLKGVQWPFVEKEAYRREWTKDVNNFATHYRNIDVLFAPLECNSFNEVKSELKFIEGGFTRTAVIATHFGPYTIGSKSIFKKGGEIDPEGNCILIEPEKKHKAWGQAIKKIVEHPEYIKIMTDNMYETVKDKYDIKNVTKTRADWYKSIIKK
;
A
#
# COMPACT_ATOMS: atom_id res chain seq x y z
N MET A 1 34.63 -8.99 -21.38
CA MET A 1 33.46 -8.91 -20.53
C MET A 1 32.47 -8.01 -21.27
N SER A 2 31.24 -8.44 -21.50
CA SER A 2 30.23 -7.50 -22.05
C SER A 2 30.03 -6.37 -21.06
N ASP A 3 29.90 -5.14 -21.57
CA ASP A 3 29.62 -3.99 -20.69
C ASP A 3 28.28 -4.24 -19.99
N LYS A 4 28.25 -3.99 -18.66
CA LYS A 4 27.02 -4.10 -17.85
C LYS A 4 26.00 -3.06 -18.31
N ILE A 5 24.72 -3.43 -18.23
CA ILE A 5 23.62 -2.49 -18.43
C ILE A 5 23.55 -1.55 -17.23
N LYS A 6 23.71 -0.25 -17.48
CA LYS A 6 23.71 0.78 -16.43
C LYS A 6 22.32 1.37 -16.23
N VAL A 7 21.78 1.22 -15.03
CA VAL A 7 20.43 1.63 -14.67
C VAL A 7 20.47 2.70 -13.59
N LEU A 8 19.99 3.91 -13.91
CA LEU A 8 19.70 4.92 -12.90
C LEU A 8 18.25 4.74 -12.41
N VAL A 9 18.07 4.64 -11.12
CA VAL A 9 16.76 4.56 -10.45
C VAL A 9 16.51 5.80 -9.63
N VAL A 10 15.38 6.46 -9.88
CA VAL A 10 14.98 7.70 -9.20
C VAL A 10 13.68 7.45 -8.42
N PRO A 11 13.75 7.08 -7.13
CA PRO A 11 12.58 6.91 -6.29
C PRO A 11 11.88 8.25 -5.99
N SER A 12 10.55 8.25 -5.82
CA SER A 12 9.81 9.45 -5.41
C SER A 12 10.01 9.82 -3.95
N ASP A 13 10.28 8.82 -3.11
CA ASP A 13 10.40 8.98 -1.66
C ASP A 13 11.25 7.85 -1.04
N LYS A 14 11.56 8.01 0.26
CA LYS A 14 12.29 7.02 1.07
C LYS A 14 11.36 6.12 1.90
N PHE A 15 10.06 6.17 1.64
CA PHE A 15 9.03 5.48 2.41
C PHE A 15 8.46 4.28 1.64
N GLY A 16 7.29 3.78 2.08
CA GLY A 16 6.72 2.54 1.59
C GLY A 16 6.61 2.43 0.08
N VAL A 17 6.11 3.46 -0.59
CA VAL A 17 5.88 3.40 -2.05
C VAL A 17 7.21 3.38 -2.81
N GLY A 18 8.12 4.30 -2.50
CA GLY A 18 9.46 4.34 -3.10
C GLY A 18 10.23 3.04 -2.86
N LEU A 19 10.08 2.43 -1.66
CA LEU A 19 10.69 1.15 -1.34
C LEU A 19 10.15 0.03 -2.26
N TYR A 20 8.83 -0.18 -2.28
CA TYR A 20 8.21 -1.28 -3.04
C TYR A 20 8.39 -1.14 -4.55
N ARG A 21 8.34 0.09 -5.08
CA ARG A 21 8.36 0.32 -6.53
C ARG A 21 9.74 0.49 -7.11
N SER A 22 10.66 1.08 -6.35
CA SER A 22 11.97 1.47 -6.87
C SER A 22 13.12 0.79 -6.14
N VAL A 23 13.24 0.98 -4.82
CA VAL A 23 14.46 0.59 -4.10
C VAL A 23 14.59 -0.93 -4.01
N SER A 24 13.62 -1.63 -3.42
CA SER A 24 13.72 -3.08 -3.21
C SER A 24 13.87 -3.87 -4.51
N PRO A 25 13.07 -3.63 -5.59
CA PRO A 25 13.23 -4.37 -6.84
C PRO A 25 14.58 -4.16 -7.51
N HIS A 26 15.16 -2.97 -7.41
CA HIS A 26 16.42 -2.67 -8.07
C HIS A 26 17.63 -3.06 -7.22
N THR A 27 17.51 -3.03 -5.89
CA THR A 27 18.51 -3.64 -5.00
C THR A 27 18.58 -5.15 -5.22
N GLN A 28 17.45 -5.81 -5.43
CA GLN A 28 17.43 -7.23 -5.78
C GLN A 28 17.99 -7.49 -7.19
N LEU A 29 17.77 -6.58 -8.14
CA LEU A 29 18.36 -6.66 -9.47
C LEU A 29 19.89 -6.63 -9.39
N ASP A 30 20.45 -5.68 -8.65
CA ASP A 30 21.90 -5.59 -8.43
C ASP A 30 22.45 -6.83 -7.70
N LYS A 31 21.73 -7.30 -6.66
CA LYS A 31 22.12 -8.48 -5.88
C LYS A 31 22.15 -9.77 -6.70
N LEU A 32 21.13 -10.00 -7.53
CA LEU A 32 20.95 -11.26 -8.25
C LEU A 32 21.60 -11.28 -9.63
N TYR A 33 21.75 -10.12 -10.26
CA TYR A 33 22.22 -9.95 -11.63
C TYR A 33 23.34 -8.90 -11.73
N GLY A 34 24.11 -8.68 -10.66
CA GLY A 34 25.18 -7.69 -10.61
C GLY A 34 26.33 -7.93 -11.61
N ASP A 35 26.41 -9.13 -12.18
CA ASP A 35 27.35 -9.40 -13.29
C ASP A 35 26.86 -8.82 -14.62
N GLU A 36 25.57 -8.56 -14.77
CA GLU A 36 24.92 -8.07 -15.99
C GLU A 36 24.43 -6.62 -15.85
N PHE A 37 24.14 -6.16 -14.64
CA PHE A 37 23.62 -4.82 -14.35
C PHE A 37 24.52 -4.04 -13.40
N ASP A 38 24.54 -2.72 -13.56
CA ASP A 38 25.14 -1.75 -12.67
C ASP A 38 24.04 -0.75 -12.29
N VAL A 39 23.55 -0.80 -11.04
CA VAL A 39 22.38 -0.08 -10.57
C VAL A 39 22.79 1.06 -9.66
N GLU A 40 22.46 2.28 -10.04
CA GLU A 40 22.60 3.48 -9.21
C GLU A 40 21.22 3.96 -8.73
N ILE A 41 21.03 4.11 -7.41
CA ILE A 41 19.82 4.69 -6.83
C ILE A 41 20.12 6.13 -6.40
N ASN A 42 19.46 7.09 -7.05
CA ASN A 42 19.66 8.50 -6.77
C ASN A 42 18.30 9.22 -6.65
N TYR A 43 18.01 9.76 -5.46
CA TYR A 43 16.75 10.45 -5.17
C TYR A 43 16.66 11.84 -5.77
N GLN A 44 17.78 12.47 -6.09
CA GLN A 44 17.85 13.85 -6.54
C GLN A 44 18.94 14.01 -7.61
N PRO A 45 18.75 13.42 -8.80
CA PRO A 45 19.66 13.65 -9.93
C PRO A 45 19.58 15.12 -10.38
N ASP A 46 20.68 15.65 -10.87
CA ASP A 46 20.69 17.01 -11.43
C ASP A 46 20.11 17.00 -12.87
N TRP A 47 18.85 17.36 -12.97
CA TRP A 47 18.16 17.44 -14.28
C TRP A 47 18.67 18.58 -15.18
N GLN A 48 19.58 19.44 -14.72
CA GLN A 48 20.22 20.48 -15.56
C GLN A 48 21.46 19.94 -16.27
N ASP A 49 22.20 19.04 -15.63
CA ASP A 49 23.39 18.40 -16.24
C ASP A 49 22.98 17.16 -17.04
N LEU A 50 22.43 17.40 -18.24
CA LEU A 50 21.98 16.34 -19.14
C LEU A 50 23.10 15.39 -19.56
N GLN A 51 24.36 15.87 -19.63
CA GLN A 51 25.49 15.05 -20.06
C GLN A 51 25.85 13.98 -19.03
N SER A 52 25.58 14.21 -17.74
CA SER A 52 25.81 13.24 -16.66
C SER A 52 25.03 11.93 -16.85
N PHE A 53 23.92 11.99 -17.62
CA PHE A 53 23.10 10.81 -17.88
C PHE A 53 23.64 9.92 -19.01
N ASN A 54 24.62 10.38 -19.82
CA ASN A 54 25.17 9.58 -20.94
C ASN A 54 25.85 8.27 -20.51
N LYS A 55 26.13 8.12 -19.22
CA LYS A 55 26.67 6.87 -18.68
C LYS A 55 25.63 5.76 -18.46
N TYR A 56 24.31 6.07 -18.55
CA TYR A 56 23.25 5.11 -18.30
C TYR A 56 22.60 4.63 -19.61
N ASP A 57 22.20 3.36 -19.62
CA ASP A 57 21.39 2.77 -20.68
C ASP A 57 19.91 2.96 -20.40
N ILE A 58 19.52 2.94 -19.10
CA ILE A 58 18.14 3.06 -18.64
C ILE A 58 18.06 4.08 -17.51
N VAL A 59 17.06 4.97 -17.57
CA VAL A 59 16.68 5.86 -16.46
C VAL A 59 15.25 5.51 -16.05
N HIS A 60 15.09 4.91 -14.85
CA HIS A 60 13.83 4.46 -14.27
C HIS A 60 13.38 5.43 -13.17
N VAL A 61 12.25 6.11 -13.39
CA VAL A 61 11.76 7.18 -12.53
C VAL A 61 10.38 6.81 -11.96
N HIS A 62 10.23 6.88 -10.65
CA HIS A 62 8.94 6.67 -10.01
C HIS A 62 8.10 7.95 -9.98
N LYS A 63 6.84 7.87 -10.42
CA LYS A 63 5.82 8.95 -10.56
C LYS A 63 6.15 10.07 -11.54
N GLY A 64 7.39 10.38 -11.78
CA GLY A 64 7.78 11.44 -12.73
C GLY A 64 7.26 12.84 -12.38
N LEU A 65 7.12 13.13 -11.07
CA LEU A 65 6.73 14.43 -10.55
C LEU A 65 7.93 15.06 -9.83
N PHE A 66 8.37 16.22 -10.33
CA PHE A 66 9.48 16.98 -9.77
C PHE A 66 9.07 18.43 -9.60
N GLU A 67 9.78 19.16 -8.74
CA GLU A 67 9.56 20.58 -8.50
C GLU A 67 9.67 21.39 -9.81
N ASN A 68 10.70 21.10 -10.61
CA ASN A 68 10.87 21.68 -11.94
C ASN A 68 10.63 20.64 -13.04
N LEU A 69 9.38 20.45 -13.43
CA LEU A 69 8.99 19.49 -14.46
C LEU A 69 9.55 19.78 -15.85
N ASN A 70 9.77 21.04 -16.20
CA ASN A 70 10.34 21.38 -17.51
C ASN A 70 11.75 20.83 -17.67
N LEU A 71 12.56 20.85 -16.61
CA LEU A 71 13.89 20.24 -16.65
C LEU A 71 13.80 18.73 -16.83
N PHE A 72 12.89 18.06 -16.12
CA PHE A 72 12.67 16.65 -16.28
C PHE A 72 12.16 16.27 -17.67
N TRP A 73 11.21 17.02 -18.23
CA TRP A 73 10.73 16.76 -19.59
C TRP A 73 11.80 17.01 -20.65
N ASN A 74 12.64 18.04 -20.47
CA ASN A 74 13.82 18.24 -21.32
C ASN A 74 14.80 17.06 -21.23
N ALA A 75 14.95 16.48 -20.04
CA ALA A 75 15.78 15.29 -19.87
C ALA A 75 15.18 14.07 -20.62
N LEU A 76 13.85 13.86 -20.56
CA LEU A 76 13.20 12.80 -21.34
C LEU A 76 13.42 12.98 -22.85
N ASP A 77 13.31 14.21 -23.36
CA ASP A 77 13.58 14.52 -24.78
C ASP A 77 15.07 14.32 -25.14
N TYR A 78 15.98 14.62 -24.19
CA TYR A 78 17.41 14.36 -24.34
C TYR A 78 17.71 12.85 -24.37
N PHE A 79 17.12 12.05 -23.47
CA PHE A 79 17.30 10.60 -23.41
C PHE A 79 16.92 9.95 -24.74
N LYS A 80 15.78 10.33 -25.30
CA LYS A 80 15.32 9.84 -26.60
C LYS A 80 16.32 10.11 -27.73
N LYS A 81 16.98 11.27 -27.72
CA LYS A 81 17.98 11.64 -28.75
C LYS A 81 19.33 10.93 -28.57
N ASN A 82 19.64 10.50 -27.35
CA ASN A 82 20.92 9.89 -27.01
C ASN A 82 20.83 8.37 -26.74
N ASN A 83 19.73 7.73 -27.16
CA ASN A 83 19.49 6.29 -27.01
C ASN A 83 19.46 5.80 -25.55
N ILE A 84 19.18 6.68 -24.59
CA ILE A 84 18.95 6.32 -23.20
C ILE A 84 17.46 5.97 -23.07
N VAL A 85 17.15 4.79 -22.55
CA VAL A 85 15.77 4.35 -22.38
C VAL A 85 15.16 5.00 -21.14
N SER A 86 14.05 5.71 -21.30
CA SER A 86 13.27 6.28 -20.19
C SER A 86 12.11 5.36 -19.77
N VAL A 87 12.03 5.06 -18.48
CA VAL A 87 10.95 4.28 -17.87
C VAL A 87 10.32 5.10 -16.77
N ILE A 88 9.00 5.29 -16.82
CA ILE A 88 8.24 5.90 -15.73
C ILE A 88 7.40 4.83 -15.05
N ASP A 89 7.54 4.69 -13.73
CA ASP A 89 6.73 3.78 -12.93
C ASP A 89 5.58 4.52 -12.27
N ILE A 90 4.34 4.03 -12.45
CA ILE A 90 3.12 4.63 -11.89
C ILE A 90 2.34 3.54 -11.15
N ASP A 91 2.13 3.75 -9.85
CA ASP A 91 1.48 2.80 -8.94
C ASP A 91 0.08 3.22 -8.47
N ASP A 92 -0.19 4.52 -8.43
CA ASP A 92 -1.48 5.11 -8.04
C ASP A 92 -2.08 5.95 -9.18
N ASN A 93 -3.41 6.02 -9.20
CA ASN A 93 -4.12 6.88 -10.14
C ASN A 93 -3.73 8.35 -9.93
N TRP A 94 -3.48 9.05 -11.02
CA TRP A 94 -3.22 10.49 -11.01
C TRP A 94 -4.44 11.36 -10.70
N GLU A 95 -5.65 10.80 -10.86
CA GLU A 95 -6.91 11.47 -10.54
C GLU A 95 -7.41 11.02 -9.16
N VAL A 96 -7.25 11.87 -8.16
CA VAL A 96 -7.86 11.67 -6.85
C VAL A 96 -9.30 12.20 -6.84
N GLY A 97 -10.23 11.47 -6.21
CA GLY A 97 -11.62 11.90 -6.09
C GLY A 97 -11.83 13.04 -5.07
N PRO A 98 -13.02 13.68 -5.07
CA PRO A 98 -13.33 14.79 -4.16
C PRO A 98 -13.21 14.46 -2.67
N SER A 99 -13.35 13.19 -2.31
CA SER A 99 -13.20 12.69 -0.94
C SER A 99 -11.75 12.57 -0.48
N HIS A 100 -10.78 12.63 -1.41
CA HIS A 100 -9.37 12.48 -1.08
C HIS A 100 -8.79 13.76 -0.44
N PRO A 101 -7.99 13.67 0.63
CA PRO A 101 -7.44 14.86 1.31
C PRO A 101 -6.66 15.81 0.39
N LEU A 102 -5.99 15.29 -0.64
CA LEU A 102 -5.19 16.08 -1.58
C LEU A 102 -5.97 16.55 -2.82
N TYR A 103 -7.30 16.36 -2.89
CA TYR A 103 -8.08 16.67 -4.08
C TYR A 103 -7.91 18.11 -4.56
N HIS A 104 -8.14 19.08 -3.67
CA HIS A 104 -8.05 20.50 -4.03
C HIS A 104 -6.63 20.92 -4.42
N GLN A 105 -5.63 20.41 -3.70
CA GLN A 105 -4.23 20.66 -4.00
C GLN A 105 -3.84 20.09 -5.36
N ASN A 106 -4.14 18.81 -5.61
CA ASN A 106 -3.80 18.15 -6.87
C ASN A 106 -4.47 18.84 -8.06
N LYS A 107 -5.74 19.26 -7.89
CA LYS A 107 -6.47 19.98 -8.93
C LYS A 107 -5.87 21.37 -9.22
N SER A 108 -5.57 22.15 -8.17
CA SER A 108 -4.97 23.48 -8.33
C SER A 108 -3.55 23.45 -8.93
N MET A 109 -2.81 22.38 -8.65
CA MET A 109 -1.45 22.17 -9.15
C MET A 109 -1.40 21.41 -10.49
N HIS A 110 -2.54 21.06 -11.07
CA HIS A 110 -2.62 20.29 -12.34
C HIS A 110 -1.80 18.99 -12.30
N VAL A 111 -1.86 18.26 -11.19
CA VAL A 111 -1.02 17.07 -10.97
C VAL A 111 -1.32 15.97 -12.00
N ALA A 112 -2.60 15.75 -12.32
CA ALA A 112 -3.00 14.73 -13.29
C ALA A 112 -2.44 15.00 -14.67
N GLU A 113 -2.56 16.22 -15.17
CA GLU A 113 -2.07 16.65 -16.47
C GLU A 113 -0.54 16.51 -16.55
N LYS A 114 0.16 16.83 -15.48
CA LYS A 114 1.62 16.71 -15.37
C LYS A 114 2.09 15.26 -15.44
N ILE A 115 1.44 14.36 -14.71
CA ILE A 115 1.75 12.92 -14.75
C ILE A 115 1.47 12.37 -16.15
N ILE A 116 0.31 12.69 -16.73
CA ILE A 116 -0.06 12.25 -18.09
C ILE A 116 0.96 12.72 -19.13
N GLU A 117 1.44 13.95 -19.04
CA GLU A 117 2.45 14.46 -19.96
C GLU A 117 3.78 13.72 -19.81
N SER A 118 4.20 13.41 -18.58
CA SER A 118 5.39 12.60 -18.33
C SER A 118 5.23 11.17 -18.91
N ILE A 119 4.06 10.55 -18.74
CA ILE A 119 3.73 9.24 -19.33
C ILE A 119 3.85 9.25 -20.85
N LYS A 120 3.35 10.30 -21.51
CA LYS A 120 3.40 10.41 -22.97
C LYS A 120 4.82 10.55 -23.52
N ARG A 121 5.71 11.20 -22.76
CA ARG A 121 7.11 11.46 -23.18
C ARG A 121 8.04 10.27 -22.95
N ALA A 122 7.74 9.41 -21.96
CA ALA A 122 8.55 8.23 -21.65
C ALA A 122 8.55 7.21 -22.80
N ASP A 123 9.66 6.47 -22.97
CA ASP A 123 9.71 5.34 -23.90
C ASP A 123 8.81 4.21 -23.40
N TYR A 124 8.83 3.93 -22.10
CA TYR A 124 8.05 2.87 -21.45
C TYR A 124 7.42 3.36 -20.15
N VAL A 125 6.32 2.71 -19.78
CA VAL A 125 5.68 2.90 -18.47
C VAL A 125 5.55 1.56 -17.78
N THR A 126 5.87 1.52 -16.49
CA THR A 126 5.61 0.34 -15.65
C THR A 126 4.51 0.65 -14.64
N THR A 127 3.74 -0.38 -14.27
CA THR A 127 2.64 -0.25 -13.31
C THR A 127 2.41 -1.55 -12.55
N THR A 128 1.42 -1.56 -11.64
CA THR A 128 1.18 -2.66 -10.69
C THR A 128 0.22 -3.72 -11.20
N THR A 129 -0.82 -3.34 -11.96
CA THR A 129 -1.95 -4.23 -12.32
C THR A 129 -2.37 -4.06 -13.76
N GLU A 130 -3.06 -5.08 -14.29
CA GLU A 130 -3.67 -5.03 -15.62
C GLU A 130 -4.74 -3.93 -15.71
N ILE A 131 -5.53 -3.73 -14.63
CA ILE A 131 -6.57 -2.70 -14.59
C ILE A 131 -5.95 -1.32 -14.81
N PHE A 132 -4.83 -1.05 -14.14
CA PHE A 132 -4.15 0.24 -14.29
C PHE A 132 -3.40 0.36 -15.63
N ALA A 133 -2.82 -0.73 -16.11
CA ALA A 133 -2.17 -0.75 -17.42
C ALA A 133 -3.13 -0.35 -18.54
N GLU A 134 -4.37 -0.82 -18.54
CA GLU A 134 -5.39 -0.43 -19.53
C GLU A 134 -5.72 1.07 -19.49
N LYS A 135 -5.70 1.67 -18.30
CA LYS A 135 -5.88 3.11 -18.15
C LYS A 135 -4.68 3.90 -18.73
N ILE A 136 -3.46 3.42 -18.45
CA ILE A 136 -2.20 4.06 -18.92
C ILE A 136 -2.05 3.94 -20.43
N LYS A 137 -2.44 2.83 -21.05
CA LYS A 137 -2.35 2.57 -22.50
C LYS A 137 -3.04 3.64 -23.37
N LYS A 138 -3.95 4.41 -22.81
CA LYS A 138 -4.56 5.57 -23.49
C LYS A 138 -3.55 6.67 -23.81
N TYR A 139 -2.44 6.74 -23.08
CA TYR A 139 -1.43 7.79 -23.17
C TYR A 139 -0.07 7.28 -23.67
N ASN A 140 0.28 6.03 -23.31
CA ASN A 140 1.50 5.36 -23.75
C ASN A 140 1.18 3.87 -23.99
N LYS A 141 1.49 3.36 -25.19
CA LYS A 141 1.20 1.97 -25.56
C LYS A 141 2.23 0.97 -25.00
N ASN A 142 3.41 1.46 -24.65
CA ASN A 142 4.52 0.63 -24.15
C ASN A 142 4.42 0.48 -22.63
N VAL A 143 3.39 -0.24 -22.16
CA VAL A 143 3.13 -0.47 -20.74
C VAL A 143 3.53 -1.89 -20.37
N PHE A 144 4.30 -2.03 -19.28
CA PHE A 144 4.65 -3.31 -18.70
C PHE A 144 4.21 -3.39 -17.24
N ILE A 145 3.78 -4.59 -16.79
CA ILE A 145 3.25 -4.78 -15.44
C ILE A 145 4.31 -5.43 -14.58
N PHE A 146 4.74 -4.71 -13.54
CA PHE A 146 5.50 -5.25 -12.42
C PHE A 146 4.65 -5.11 -11.15
N PRO A 147 4.05 -6.20 -10.66
CA PRO A 147 3.28 -6.15 -9.42
C PRO A 147 4.17 -5.71 -8.25
N ASN A 148 3.56 -5.24 -7.18
CA ASN A 148 4.26 -5.14 -5.91
C ASN A 148 4.73 -6.54 -5.50
N SER A 149 5.93 -6.63 -4.95
CA SER A 149 6.55 -7.91 -4.60
C SER A 149 7.17 -7.85 -3.20
N ILE A 150 7.28 -9.01 -2.59
CA ILE A 150 7.81 -9.18 -1.24
C ILE A 150 9.03 -10.10 -1.31
N ASP A 151 10.05 -9.78 -0.51
CA ASP A 151 11.14 -10.71 -0.22
C ASP A 151 10.70 -11.61 0.95
N PRO A 152 10.37 -12.89 0.69
CA PRO A 152 9.92 -13.79 1.76
C PRO A 152 11.04 -14.11 2.77
N ASP A 153 12.29 -13.82 2.44
CA ASP A 153 13.43 -14.02 3.34
C ASP A 153 13.60 -12.85 4.33
N GLU A 154 12.90 -11.73 4.14
CA GLU A 154 12.89 -10.64 5.11
C GLU A 154 12.14 -11.03 6.38
N PRO A 155 12.76 -10.91 7.58
CA PRO A 155 12.15 -11.33 8.85
C PRO A 155 10.81 -10.67 9.17
N GLN A 156 10.53 -9.48 8.61
CA GLN A 156 9.25 -8.80 8.84
C GLN A 156 8.05 -9.53 8.24
N TYR A 157 8.25 -10.33 7.18
CA TYR A 157 7.21 -11.12 6.51
C TYR A 157 7.06 -12.54 7.05
N SER A 158 7.61 -12.82 8.23
CA SER A 158 7.44 -14.11 8.89
C SER A 158 5.95 -14.47 9.05
N SER A 159 5.64 -15.73 8.78
CA SER A 159 4.29 -16.29 9.02
C SER A 159 4.02 -16.61 10.50
N GLU A 160 5.03 -16.47 11.37
CA GLU A 160 4.92 -16.73 12.78
C GLU A 160 3.96 -15.73 13.46
N LYS A 161 3.02 -16.26 14.24
CA LYS A 161 2.05 -15.46 14.99
C LYS A 161 2.42 -15.42 16.47
N ASN A 162 2.26 -14.26 17.07
CA ASN A 162 2.31 -14.15 18.52
C ASN A 162 1.10 -14.89 19.13
N PRO A 163 1.27 -15.59 20.27
CA PRO A 163 0.16 -16.28 20.92
C PRO A 163 -0.98 -15.34 21.30
N SER A 164 -2.23 -15.82 21.19
CA SER A 164 -3.42 -15.09 21.62
C SER A 164 -4.54 -16.06 21.96
N GLU A 165 -5.32 -15.77 22.99
CA GLU A 165 -6.55 -16.50 23.33
C GLU A 165 -7.75 -16.02 22.50
N ARG A 166 -7.59 -14.92 21.73
CA ARG A 166 -8.62 -14.30 20.92
C ARG A 166 -8.27 -14.35 19.45
N ILE A 167 -9.25 -14.44 18.57
CA ILE A 167 -9.04 -14.25 17.14
C ILE A 167 -8.86 -12.76 16.90
N ARG A 168 -7.73 -12.37 16.30
CA ARG A 168 -7.36 -10.98 16.11
C ARG A 168 -7.71 -10.53 14.70
N PHE A 169 -8.64 -9.58 14.62
CA PHE A 169 -9.03 -8.94 13.37
C PHE A 169 -8.36 -7.58 13.30
N GLY A 170 -7.55 -7.35 12.27
CA GLY A 170 -6.72 -6.16 12.23
C GLY A 170 -6.85 -5.32 10.97
N PHE A 171 -6.47 -4.05 11.12
CA PHE A 171 -6.28 -3.10 10.04
C PHE A 171 -4.81 -2.70 10.01
N VAL A 172 -4.14 -2.91 8.88
CA VAL A 172 -2.78 -2.42 8.63
C VAL A 172 -2.87 -1.39 7.52
N MET A 173 -2.89 -0.11 7.88
CA MET A 173 -3.16 0.96 6.93
C MET A 173 -2.47 2.27 7.32
N GLY A 174 -2.39 3.19 6.36
CA GLY A 174 -1.94 4.56 6.57
C GLY A 174 -3.09 5.52 6.87
N SER A 175 -2.77 6.81 6.93
CA SER A 175 -3.72 7.89 7.26
C SER A 175 -4.69 8.26 6.12
N SER A 176 -4.54 7.70 4.93
CA SER A 176 -5.34 8.06 3.74
C SER A 176 -6.61 7.21 3.53
N HIS A 177 -6.96 6.35 4.50
CA HIS A 177 -8.04 5.37 4.39
C HIS A 177 -9.32 5.75 5.13
N GLU A 178 -9.56 7.04 5.41
CA GLU A 178 -10.71 7.48 6.22
C GLU A 178 -12.05 7.04 5.62
N LYS A 179 -12.21 7.20 4.31
CA LYS A 179 -13.43 6.79 3.60
C LYS A 179 -13.59 5.28 3.51
N ASP A 180 -12.49 4.56 3.38
CA ASP A 180 -12.51 3.10 3.42
C ASP A 180 -13.02 2.60 4.78
N MET A 181 -12.59 3.24 5.88
CA MET A 181 -12.98 2.92 7.25
C MET A 181 -14.44 3.21 7.58
N GLU A 182 -15.11 4.11 6.86
CA GLU A 182 -16.55 4.38 7.05
C GLU A 182 -17.42 3.12 6.86
N GLN A 183 -16.93 2.12 6.12
CA GLN A 183 -17.61 0.83 5.95
C GLN A 183 -17.75 0.04 7.26
N PHE A 184 -16.92 0.35 8.26
CA PHE A 184 -16.93 -0.30 9.57
C PHE A 184 -17.77 0.40 10.62
N LYS A 185 -18.37 1.55 10.30
CA LYS A 185 -19.16 2.32 11.26
C LYS A 185 -20.28 1.48 11.89
N GLY A 186 -20.15 1.22 13.20
CA GLY A 186 -21.10 0.45 13.98
C GLY A 186 -21.02 -1.07 13.83
N VAL A 187 -20.08 -1.61 13.03
CA VAL A 187 -19.94 -3.07 12.82
C VAL A 187 -19.65 -3.80 14.11
N VAL A 188 -18.64 -3.35 14.85
CA VAL A 188 -18.21 -4.01 16.10
C VAL A 188 -19.24 -3.84 17.18
N ASN A 189 -19.87 -2.66 17.31
CA ASN A 189 -20.90 -2.39 18.31
C ASN A 189 -22.17 -3.25 18.12
N ALA A 190 -22.43 -3.70 16.89
CA ALA A 190 -23.57 -4.55 16.57
C ALA A 190 -23.30 -6.05 16.82
N LEU A 191 -22.08 -6.44 17.20
CA LEU A 191 -21.75 -7.82 17.48
C LEU A 191 -22.26 -8.24 18.85
N PRO A 192 -22.78 -9.48 18.98
CA PRO A 192 -23.16 -10.04 20.28
C PRO A 192 -21.97 -10.16 21.22
N LYS A 193 -22.24 -10.07 22.53
CA LYS A 193 -21.19 -10.13 23.55
C LYS A 193 -20.35 -11.41 23.47
N GLU A 194 -20.99 -12.55 23.21
CA GLU A 194 -20.32 -13.85 23.06
C GLU A 194 -19.34 -13.91 21.87
N ILE A 195 -19.50 -13.06 20.87
CA ILE A 195 -18.55 -12.88 19.77
C ILE A 195 -17.44 -11.91 20.21
N LEU A 196 -17.80 -10.77 20.82
CA LEU A 196 -16.83 -9.78 21.31
C LEU A 196 -15.84 -10.36 22.33
N ASP A 197 -16.30 -11.30 23.17
CA ASP A 197 -15.44 -11.96 24.17
C ASP A 197 -14.39 -12.88 23.53
N LYS A 198 -14.56 -13.29 22.26
CA LYS A 198 -13.66 -14.18 21.52
C LYS A 198 -12.74 -13.47 20.54
N ILE A 199 -12.94 -12.19 20.30
CA ILE A 199 -12.18 -11.43 19.30
C ILE A 199 -11.38 -10.31 19.95
N GLN A 200 -10.37 -9.86 19.21
CA GLN A 200 -9.70 -8.59 19.45
C GLN A 200 -9.61 -7.83 18.12
N ILE A 201 -10.01 -6.58 18.12
CA ILE A 201 -9.80 -5.67 16.97
C ILE A 201 -8.47 -4.98 17.16
N VAL A 202 -7.60 -5.04 16.15
CA VAL A 202 -6.25 -4.46 16.19
C VAL A 202 -6.13 -3.36 15.13
N LEU A 203 -5.87 -2.14 15.55
CA LEU A 203 -5.61 -1.01 14.65
C LEU A 203 -4.10 -0.74 14.59
N CYS A 204 -3.48 -1.10 13.47
CA CYS A 204 -2.04 -0.96 13.24
C CYS A 204 -1.72 0.28 12.39
N GLY A 205 -0.59 0.91 12.69
CA GLY A 205 -0.15 2.13 12.02
C GLY A 205 -0.54 3.40 12.77
N TYR A 206 -1.09 3.26 13.98
CA TYR A 206 -1.57 4.36 14.82
C TYR A 206 -0.48 5.40 15.08
N ASP A 207 -0.75 6.66 14.77
CA ASP A 207 0.19 7.76 14.99
C ASP A 207 -0.54 9.06 15.31
N LEU A 208 -0.17 9.68 16.44
CA LEU A 208 -0.69 10.96 16.88
C LEU A 208 0.36 12.10 16.83
N ARG A 209 1.52 11.83 16.24
CA ARG A 209 2.65 12.79 16.17
C ARG A 209 2.57 13.73 14.97
N GLY A 210 1.46 13.78 14.27
CA GLY A 210 1.29 14.64 13.11
C GLY A 210 1.30 16.13 13.43
N THR A 211 1.55 16.95 12.41
CA THR A 211 1.40 18.40 12.45
C THR A 211 0.29 18.84 11.50
N MET A 212 -0.45 19.85 11.92
CA MET A 212 -1.44 20.50 11.08
C MET A 212 -0.87 21.81 10.54
N THR A 213 -0.85 21.96 9.22
CA THR A 213 -0.51 23.23 8.57
C THR A 213 -1.74 24.13 8.57
N MET A 214 -1.61 25.28 9.19
CA MET A 214 -2.65 26.31 9.18
C MET A 214 -2.46 27.22 7.98
N MET A 215 -3.55 27.51 7.27
CA MET A 215 -3.55 28.37 6.10
C MET A 215 -4.26 29.70 6.42
N ASN A 216 -3.80 30.78 5.82
CA ASN A 216 -4.52 32.03 5.75
C ASN A 216 -5.66 31.94 4.73
N PRO A 217 -6.66 32.84 4.78
CA PRO A 217 -7.74 32.88 3.78
C PRO A 217 -7.25 33.07 2.33
N ASP A 218 -6.08 33.63 2.14
CA ASP A 218 -5.42 33.84 0.83
C ASP A 218 -4.61 32.61 0.34
N GLY A 219 -4.65 31.50 1.10
CA GLY A 219 -3.94 30.26 0.76
C GLY A 219 -2.47 30.21 1.17
N THR A 220 -1.95 31.24 1.81
CA THR A 220 -0.57 31.24 2.35
C THR A 220 -0.47 30.47 3.67
N ILE A 221 0.69 29.90 3.96
CA ILE A 221 0.92 29.16 5.21
C ILE A 221 1.01 30.16 6.36
N LYS A 222 0.11 30.03 7.33
CA LYS A 222 0.12 30.81 8.59
C LYS A 222 1.09 30.24 9.61
N GLY A 223 1.29 28.91 9.60
CA GLY A 223 2.17 28.21 10.54
C GLY A 223 1.83 26.73 10.65
N GLN A 224 2.50 26.05 11.57
CA GLN A 224 2.25 24.65 11.87
C GLN A 224 2.05 24.46 13.38
N ARG A 225 1.20 23.54 13.77
CA ARG A 225 1.03 23.10 15.16
C ARG A 225 0.86 21.59 15.24
N PRO A 226 1.13 20.96 16.39
CA PRO A 226 0.78 19.58 16.61
C PRO A 226 -0.73 19.34 16.39
N ILE A 227 -1.07 18.20 15.79
CA ILE A 227 -2.46 17.72 15.68
C ILE A 227 -2.97 17.40 17.08
N LYS A 228 -4.16 17.84 17.41
CA LYS A 228 -4.84 17.36 18.62
C LYS A 228 -5.34 15.92 18.36
N PRO A 229 -5.41 15.07 19.41
CA PRO A 229 -5.90 13.70 19.24
C PRO A 229 -7.24 13.59 18.51
N GLU A 230 -8.19 14.47 18.84
CA GLU A 230 -9.53 14.51 18.25
C GLU A 230 -9.58 15.00 16.78
N GLU A 231 -8.49 15.60 16.31
CA GLU A 231 -8.30 16.05 14.92
C GLU A 231 -7.56 14.99 14.08
N SER A 232 -7.06 13.94 14.74
CA SER A 232 -6.35 12.87 14.07
C SER A 232 -7.30 11.97 13.29
N VAL A 233 -6.89 11.56 12.10
CA VAL A 233 -7.59 10.53 11.32
C VAL A 233 -7.72 9.21 12.11
N TRP A 234 -6.78 8.92 12.98
CA TRP A 234 -6.81 7.72 13.83
C TRP A 234 -7.95 7.74 14.84
N PHE A 235 -8.34 8.93 15.32
CA PHE A 235 -9.56 9.09 16.12
C PHE A 235 -10.81 8.78 15.30
N SER A 236 -10.86 9.25 14.04
CA SER A 236 -11.96 8.92 13.12
C SER A 236 -12.04 7.41 12.87
N TYR A 237 -10.90 6.73 12.67
CA TYR A 237 -10.84 5.28 12.49
C TYR A 237 -11.37 4.54 13.70
N GLU A 238 -10.92 4.89 14.90
CA GLU A 238 -11.41 4.28 16.14
C GLU A 238 -12.91 4.44 16.29
N LYS A 239 -13.43 5.63 16.02
CA LYS A 239 -14.85 5.92 16.10
C LYS A 239 -15.71 5.11 15.13
N ASN A 240 -15.13 4.76 13.97
CA ASN A 240 -15.79 3.87 13.01
C ASN A 240 -15.75 2.40 13.46
N VAL A 241 -14.70 1.98 14.16
CA VAL A 241 -14.51 0.61 14.60
C VAL A 241 -15.26 0.34 15.91
N THR A 242 -15.20 1.26 16.89
CA THR A 242 -15.78 1.04 18.22
C THR A 242 -16.14 2.32 18.93
N ASP A 243 -17.34 2.37 19.55
CA ASP A 243 -17.73 3.47 20.44
C ASP A 243 -17.21 3.29 21.88
N ASN A 244 -16.77 2.06 22.25
CA ASN A 244 -16.42 1.72 23.62
C ASN A 244 -15.02 2.18 24.05
N TYR A 245 -14.16 2.52 23.09
CA TYR A 245 -12.78 2.93 23.33
C TYR A 245 -12.58 4.38 22.87
N ASN A 246 -13.20 5.29 23.62
CA ASN A 246 -13.14 6.70 23.28
C ASN A 246 -11.80 7.31 23.69
N ILE A 247 -10.97 7.62 22.71
CA ILE A 247 -9.69 8.33 22.86
C ILE A 247 -9.86 9.66 23.62
N CYS A 248 -11.06 10.23 23.64
CA CYS A 248 -11.38 11.47 24.32
C CYS A 248 -11.87 11.27 25.74
N SER A 249 -11.98 10.03 26.25
CA SER A 249 -12.29 9.80 27.67
C SER A 249 -11.22 10.42 28.58
N PRO A 250 -11.54 10.86 29.81
CA PRO A 250 -10.58 11.46 30.73
C PRO A 250 -9.38 10.53 31.01
N GLU A 251 -9.64 9.24 31.24
CA GLU A 251 -8.63 8.22 31.50
C GLU A 251 -7.70 8.07 30.31
N TYR A 252 -8.25 8.11 29.13
CA TYR A 252 -7.53 7.96 27.88
C TYR A 252 -6.68 9.18 27.54
N LYS A 253 -7.17 10.40 27.81
CA LYS A 253 -6.41 11.65 27.62
C LYS A 253 -5.16 11.70 28.49
N ASP A 254 -5.25 11.28 29.75
CA ASP A 254 -4.08 11.21 30.63
C ASP A 254 -3.05 10.21 30.11
N PHE A 255 -3.50 9.07 29.64
CA PHE A 255 -2.62 8.08 29.02
C PHE A 255 -1.97 8.62 27.73
N LEU A 256 -2.72 9.27 26.84
CA LEU A 256 -2.18 9.88 25.62
C LEU A 256 -1.09 10.90 25.93
N LEU A 257 -1.29 11.75 26.95
CA LEU A 257 -0.29 12.74 27.35
C LEU A 257 1.01 12.08 27.84
N LYS A 258 0.90 10.95 28.55
CA LYS A 258 2.07 10.15 28.97
C LYS A 258 2.75 9.50 27.77
N PHE A 259 1.96 8.97 26.85
CA PHE A 259 2.45 8.31 25.65
C PHE A 259 3.18 9.27 24.70
N LEU A 260 2.64 10.47 24.47
CA LEU A 260 3.31 11.53 23.71
C LEU A 260 4.64 11.97 24.34
N LYS A 261 4.84 11.68 25.63
CA LYS A 261 6.11 11.87 26.36
C LYS A 261 7.03 10.63 26.32
N GLY A 262 6.74 9.63 25.49
CA GLY A 262 7.57 8.45 25.31
C GLY A 262 7.23 7.26 26.22
N VAL A 263 6.14 7.31 26.99
CA VAL A 263 5.66 6.16 27.77
C VAL A 263 5.02 5.14 26.80
N GLN A 264 5.47 3.90 26.87
CA GLN A 264 4.91 2.84 26.02
C GLN A 264 3.42 2.63 26.27
N TRP A 265 2.68 2.37 25.21
CA TRP A 265 1.29 2.01 25.27
C TRP A 265 1.12 0.68 26.01
N PRO A 266 0.29 0.59 27.08
CA PRO A 266 0.08 -0.66 27.74
C PRO A 266 -0.60 -1.64 26.80
N PHE A 267 0.04 -2.78 26.65
CA PHE A 267 -0.51 -3.91 25.93
C PHE A 267 -1.47 -4.67 26.81
N VAL A 268 -2.75 -4.74 26.44
CA VAL A 268 -3.74 -5.50 27.18
C VAL A 268 -4.28 -6.61 26.27
N GLU A 269 -3.71 -7.81 26.40
CA GLU A 269 -4.11 -9.00 25.61
C GLU A 269 -5.60 -9.38 25.78
N LYS A 270 -6.19 -9.00 26.89
CA LYS A 270 -7.57 -9.36 27.25
C LYS A 270 -8.63 -8.36 26.76
N GLU A 271 -8.23 -7.23 26.22
CA GLU A 271 -9.20 -6.24 25.72
C GLU A 271 -9.71 -6.59 24.32
N ALA A 272 -10.97 -6.22 24.05
CA ALA A 272 -11.59 -6.43 22.75
C ALA A 272 -11.04 -5.50 21.66
N TYR A 273 -10.22 -4.52 22.04
CA TYR A 273 -9.59 -3.56 21.13
C TYR A 273 -8.14 -3.28 21.53
N ARG A 274 -7.27 -3.12 20.52
CA ARG A 274 -5.85 -2.85 20.70
C ARG A 274 -5.36 -1.88 19.63
N ARG A 275 -4.44 -1.00 20.00
CA ARG A 275 -3.69 -0.12 19.10
C ARG A 275 -2.27 -0.62 18.96
N GLU A 276 -1.76 -0.59 17.73
CA GLU A 276 -0.33 -0.77 17.49
C GLU A 276 0.22 0.49 16.83
N TRP A 277 1.28 0.97 17.42
CA TRP A 277 1.96 2.16 16.94
C TRP A 277 2.57 1.93 15.56
N THR A 278 2.59 2.99 14.75
CA THR A 278 3.24 2.96 13.44
C THR A 278 4.69 2.48 13.55
N LYS A 279 5.14 1.75 12.57
CA LYS A 279 6.49 1.23 12.44
C LYS A 279 7.12 1.77 11.17
N ASP A 280 8.44 1.81 11.13
CA ASP A 280 9.16 2.14 9.89
C ASP A 280 8.94 1.05 8.82
N VAL A 281 9.26 1.40 7.58
CA VAL A 281 9.00 0.56 6.41
C VAL A 281 9.71 -0.80 6.44
N ASN A 282 10.81 -0.94 7.18
CA ASN A 282 11.54 -2.20 7.29
C ASN A 282 10.97 -3.13 8.37
N ASN A 283 10.01 -2.65 9.15
CA ASN A 283 9.42 -3.37 10.28
C ASN A 283 7.89 -3.39 10.26
N PHE A 284 7.25 -2.64 9.35
CA PHE A 284 5.79 -2.47 9.39
C PHE A 284 5.04 -3.79 9.27
N ALA A 285 5.53 -4.75 8.49
CA ALA A 285 4.88 -6.04 8.31
C ALA A 285 4.93 -6.92 9.58
N THR A 286 5.75 -6.58 10.58
CA THR A 286 5.69 -7.26 11.89
C THR A 286 4.36 -7.06 12.62
N HIS A 287 3.51 -6.12 12.20
CA HIS A 287 2.13 -6.02 12.65
C HIS A 287 1.32 -7.29 12.37
N TYR A 288 1.59 -7.97 11.27
CA TYR A 288 0.90 -9.19 10.88
C TYR A 288 1.10 -10.36 11.88
N ARG A 289 2.13 -10.31 12.73
CA ARG A 289 2.31 -11.29 13.81
C ARG A 289 1.20 -11.22 14.88
N ASN A 290 0.52 -10.09 14.96
CA ASN A 290 -0.57 -9.83 15.90
C ASN A 290 -1.95 -9.80 15.25
N ILE A 291 -2.07 -10.31 14.02
CA ILE A 291 -3.31 -10.33 13.25
C ILE A 291 -3.51 -11.73 12.67
N ASP A 292 -4.68 -12.31 12.89
CA ASP A 292 -5.08 -13.60 12.32
C ASP A 292 -5.91 -13.38 11.06
N VAL A 293 -6.72 -12.29 11.04
CA VAL A 293 -7.58 -11.89 9.93
C VAL A 293 -7.41 -10.41 9.66
N LEU A 294 -7.00 -10.07 8.44
CA LEU A 294 -6.82 -8.70 7.97
C LEU A 294 -8.13 -8.18 7.37
N PHE A 295 -8.53 -6.98 7.73
CA PHE A 295 -9.55 -6.21 7.04
C PHE A 295 -8.93 -5.32 5.97
N ALA A 296 -9.47 -5.39 4.76
CA ALA A 296 -9.10 -4.57 3.63
C ALA A 296 -10.34 -3.89 3.01
N PRO A 297 -10.98 -2.96 3.75
CA PRO A 297 -12.07 -2.16 3.20
C PRO A 297 -11.53 -1.22 2.12
N LEU A 298 -12.32 -1.00 1.07
CA LEU A 298 -11.95 -0.12 -0.01
C LEU A 298 -13.19 0.61 -0.54
N GLU A 299 -13.17 1.94 -0.56
CA GLU A 299 -14.20 2.76 -1.18
C GLU A 299 -14.19 2.53 -2.70
N CYS A 300 -15.37 2.32 -3.29
CA CYS A 300 -15.50 2.11 -4.73
C CYS A 300 -15.43 3.44 -5.48
N ASN A 301 -14.25 3.81 -5.94
CA ASN A 301 -14.01 4.99 -6.75
C ASN A 301 -12.86 4.72 -7.76
N SER A 302 -12.70 5.62 -8.73
CA SER A 302 -11.70 5.46 -9.81
C SER A 302 -10.24 5.51 -9.33
N PHE A 303 -9.99 6.12 -8.16
CA PHE A 303 -8.66 6.13 -7.55
C PHE A 303 -8.31 4.76 -6.98
N ASN A 304 -9.24 4.19 -6.22
CA ASN A 304 -9.04 2.89 -5.56
C ASN A 304 -9.15 1.70 -6.54
N GLU A 305 -9.86 1.85 -7.65
CA GLU A 305 -10.05 0.79 -8.66
C GLU A 305 -8.73 0.25 -9.21
N VAL A 306 -7.72 1.11 -9.36
CA VAL A 306 -6.44 0.78 -9.99
C VAL A 306 -5.32 0.49 -9.00
N LYS A 307 -5.58 0.55 -7.70
CA LYS A 307 -4.58 0.19 -6.67
C LYS A 307 -4.05 -1.22 -6.86
N SER A 308 -2.98 -1.56 -6.18
CA SER A 308 -2.46 -2.92 -6.16
C SER A 308 -3.17 -3.79 -5.12
N GLU A 309 -3.14 -5.09 -5.33
CA GLU A 309 -3.62 -6.13 -4.42
C GLU A 309 -2.67 -6.39 -3.24
N LEU A 310 -1.91 -5.38 -2.81
CA LEU A 310 -0.85 -5.52 -1.80
C LEU A 310 -1.32 -6.19 -0.50
N LYS A 311 -2.56 -5.95 -0.07
CA LYS A 311 -3.10 -6.60 1.14
C LYS A 311 -3.29 -8.11 0.99
N PHE A 312 -3.57 -8.60 -0.21
CA PHE A 312 -3.57 -10.04 -0.48
C PHE A 312 -2.15 -10.60 -0.53
N ILE A 313 -1.21 -9.88 -1.11
CA ILE A 313 0.19 -10.26 -1.17
C ILE A 313 0.75 -10.38 0.26
N GLU A 314 0.62 -9.33 1.06
CA GLU A 314 1.06 -9.29 2.46
C GLU A 314 0.37 -10.40 3.29
N GLY A 315 -0.96 -10.53 3.17
CA GLY A 315 -1.73 -11.56 3.85
C GLY A 315 -1.28 -12.98 3.50
N GLY A 316 -0.99 -13.24 2.23
CA GLY A 316 -0.50 -14.55 1.77
C GLY A 316 0.86 -14.91 2.36
N PHE A 317 1.86 -14.04 2.22
CA PHE A 317 3.20 -14.30 2.74
C PHE A 317 3.22 -14.40 4.28
N THR A 318 2.46 -13.58 4.97
CA THR A 318 2.40 -13.60 6.46
C THR A 318 1.39 -14.60 7.03
N ARG A 319 0.72 -15.42 6.20
CA ARG A 319 -0.32 -16.35 6.62
C ARG A 319 -1.42 -15.67 7.45
N THR A 320 -1.90 -14.53 6.97
CA THR A 320 -3.00 -13.76 7.53
C THR A 320 -4.20 -13.86 6.59
N ALA A 321 -5.34 -14.37 7.07
CA ALA A 321 -6.56 -14.43 6.26
C ALA A 321 -7.04 -13.01 5.90
N VAL A 322 -7.68 -12.83 4.76
CA VAL A 322 -8.12 -11.51 4.31
C VAL A 322 -9.64 -11.46 4.09
N ILE A 323 -10.27 -10.43 4.65
CA ILE A 323 -11.63 -10.02 4.34
C ILE A 323 -11.55 -8.67 3.62
N ALA A 324 -11.99 -8.59 2.39
CA ALA A 324 -11.82 -7.40 1.55
C ALA A 324 -13.13 -6.97 0.87
N THR A 325 -13.23 -5.70 0.50
CA THR A 325 -14.28 -5.23 -0.41
C THR A 325 -14.07 -5.86 -1.80
N HIS A 326 -15.10 -6.42 -2.39
CA HIS A 326 -15.05 -7.01 -3.74
C HIS A 326 -15.01 -5.90 -4.80
N PHE A 327 -13.86 -5.24 -4.92
CA PHE A 327 -13.68 -4.11 -5.83
C PHE A 327 -12.21 -3.92 -6.22
N GLY A 328 -11.98 -3.49 -7.46
CA GLY A 328 -10.67 -3.09 -7.97
C GLY A 328 -9.59 -4.16 -7.75
N PRO A 329 -8.51 -3.85 -7.04
CA PRO A 329 -7.38 -4.78 -6.87
C PRO A 329 -7.78 -6.08 -6.17
N TYR A 330 -8.81 -6.05 -5.33
CA TYR A 330 -9.25 -7.22 -4.59
C TYR A 330 -10.15 -8.17 -5.42
N THR A 331 -10.25 -7.95 -6.73
CA THR A 331 -10.77 -8.93 -7.69
C THR A 331 -9.66 -9.75 -8.35
N ILE A 332 -8.39 -9.36 -8.17
CA ILE A 332 -7.23 -9.99 -8.80
C ILE A 332 -6.78 -11.20 -7.97
N GLY A 333 -6.85 -12.40 -8.55
CA GLY A 333 -6.40 -13.62 -7.88
C GLY A 333 -7.21 -14.02 -6.64
N SER A 334 -8.34 -13.35 -6.39
CA SER A 334 -9.21 -13.62 -5.25
C SER A 334 -10.30 -14.63 -5.59
N LYS A 335 -10.56 -15.50 -4.63
CA LYS A 335 -11.66 -16.46 -4.68
C LYS A 335 -12.30 -16.52 -3.29
N SER A 336 -13.58 -16.11 -3.20
CA SER A 336 -14.27 -16.13 -1.90
C SER A 336 -14.44 -17.57 -1.40
N ILE A 337 -14.15 -17.77 -0.09
CA ILE A 337 -14.43 -19.05 0.56
C ILE A 337 -15.92 -19.36 0.65
N PHE A 338 -16.79 -18.35 0.52
CA PHE A 338 -18.23 -18.53 0.52
C PHE A 338 -18.79 -18.42 -0.90
N LYS A 339 -19.39 -19.53 -1.39
CA LYS A 339 -20.17 -19.55 -2.62
C LYS A 339 -21.51 -18.83 -2.44
N LYS A 340 -22.14 -18.49 -3.56
CA LYS A 340 -23.52 -18.00 -3.56
C LYS A 340 -24.41 -19.12 -2.99
N GLY A 341 -25.14 -18.83 -1.90
CA GLY A 341 -25.92 -19.84 -1.16
C GLY A 341 -25.29 -20.26 0.17
N GLY A 342 -24.05 -19.83 0.46
CA GLY A 342 -23.40 -20.04 1.76
C GLY A 342 -22.58 -21.32 1.90
N GLU A 343 -22.51 -22.13 0.84
CA GLU A 343 -21.60 -23.29 0.78
C GLU A 343 -20.14 -22.84 0.81
N ILE A 344 -19.27 -23.70 1.40
CA ILE A 344 -17.84 -23.47 1.45
C ILE A 344 -17.19 -23.88 0.12
N ASP A 345 -16.33 -23.00 -0.39
CA ASP A 345 -15.38 -23.34 -1.45
C ASP A 345 -14.02 -23.70 -0.81
N PRO A 346 -13.57 -24.96 -0.89
CA PRO A 346 -12.31 -25.38 -0.30
C PRO A 346 -11.09 -24.74 -0.96
N GLU A 347 -11.24 -24.17 -2.16
CA GLU A 347 -10.19 -23.43 -2.85
C GLU A 347 -10.28 -21.91 -2.59
N GLY A 348 -11.24 -21.46 -1.77
CA GLY A 348 -11.39 -20.04 -1.42
C GLY A 348 -10.19 -19.52 -0.64
N ASN A 349 -9.68 -18.36 -1.00
CA ASN A 349 -8.47 -17.77 -0.41
C ASN A 349 -8.74 -16.48 0.40
N CYS A 350 -9.99 -16.00 0.41
CA CYS A 350 -10.40 -14.79 1.13
C CYS A 350 -11.90 -14.78 1.39
N ILE A 351 -12.39 -13.77 2.11
CA ILE A 351 -13.81 -13.40 2.13
C ILE A 351 -13.96 -12.09 1.36
N LEU A 352 -14.90 -12.08 0.41
CA LEU A 352 -15.22 -10.88 -0.36
C LEU A 352 -16.56 -10.30 0.10
N ILE A 353 -16.55 -9.00 0.37
CA ILE A 353 -17.73 -8.22 0.77
C ILE A 353 -18.19 -7.38 -0.41
N GLU A 354 -19.39 -7.66 -0.90
CA GLU A 354 -19.97 -6.86 -1.97
C GLU A 354 -20.19 -5.41 -1.52
N PRO A 355 -19.83 -4.42 -2.34
CA PRO A 355 -19.85 -3.00 -1.95
C PRO A 355 -21.19 -2.49 -1.41
N GLU A 356 -22.31 -3.01 -1.95
CA GLU A 356 -23.64 -2.61 -1.55
C GLU A 356 -24.08 -3.19 -0.20
N LYS A 357 -23.43 -4.25 0.29
CA LYS A 357 -23.80 -4.95 1.54
C LYS A 357 -23.20 -4.35 2.81
N LYS A 358 -22.26 -3.40 2.67
CA LYS A 358 -21.62 -2.60 3.74
C LYS A 358 -21.58 -3.26 5.15
N HIS A 359 -21.92 -2.50 6.18
CA HIS A 359 -21.72 -2.84 7.61
C HIS A 359 -22.19 -4.25 8.01
N LYS A 360 -23.37 -4.67 7.61
CA LYS A 360 -23.94 -5.97 8.00
C LYS A 360 -23.10 -7.15 7.54
N ALA A 361 -22.54 -7.07 6.34
CA ALA A 361 -21.76 -8.16 5.76
C ALA A 361 -20.40 -8.33 6.48
N TRP A 362 -19.77 -7.23 6.88
CA TRP A 362 -18.54 -7.28 7.69
C TRP A 362 -18.79 -7.97 9.04
N GLY A 363 -19.86 -7.61 9.74
CA GLY A 363 -20.23 -8.25 11.01
C GLY A 363 -20.56 -9.75 10.83
N GLN A 364 -21.23 -10.12 9.75
CA GLN A 364 -21.49 -11.52 9.43
C GLN A 364 -20.21 -12.31 9.12
N ALA A 365 -19.24 -11.70 8.44
CA ALA A 365 -17.95 -12.33 8.17
C ALA A 365 -17.17 -12.59 9.46
N ILE A 366 -17.12 -11.61 10.39
CA ILE A 366 -16.53 -11.80 11.72
C ILE A 366 -17.18 -12.97 12.45
N LYS A 367 -18.52 -12.99 12.50
CA LYS A 367 -19.27 -14.04 13.18
C LYS A 367 -18.95 -15.43 12.59
N LYS A 368 -18.95 -15.57 11.28
CA LYS A 368 -18.62 -16.84 10.61
C LYS A 368 -17.21 -17.34 10.94
N ILE A 369 -16.22 -16.44 10.98
CA ILE A 369 -14.85 -16.82 11.35
C ILE A 369 -14.77 -17.25 12.81
N VAL A 370 -15.51 -16.60 13.72
CA VAL A 370 -15.54 -16.99 15.14
C VAL A 370 -16.25 -18.32 15.37
N GLU A 371 -17.29 -18.60 14.59
CA GLU A 371 -18.02 -19.88 14.62
C GLU A 371 -17.22 -21.01 13.95
N HIS A 372 -16.38 -20.70 12.96
CA HIS A 372 -15.60 -21.62 12.14
C HIS A 372 -14.14 -21.14 11.97
N PRO A 373 -13.32 -21.17 13.02
CA PRO A 373 -11.96 -20.67 12.97
C PRO A 373 -11.04 -21.45 12.01
N GLU A 374 -11.42 -22.69 11.64
CA GLU A 374 -10.74 -23.49 10.62
C GLU A 374 -10.69 -22.82 9.24
N TYR A 375 -11.61 -21.89 8.93
CA TYR A 375 -11.59 -21.16 7.67
C TYR A 375 -10.36 -20.25 7.52
N ILE A 376 -9.79 -19.79 8.65
CA ILE A 376 -8.55 -19.01 8.63
C ILE A 376 -7.45 -19.81 7.95
N LYS A 377 -7.27 -21.09 8.37
CA LYS A 377 -6.23 -21.96 7.80
C LYS A 377 -6.46 -22.23 6.31
N ILE A 378 -7.68 -22.52 5.90
CA ILE A 378 -8.03 -22.78 4.50
C ILE A 378 -7.68 -21.56 3.64
N MET A 379 -8.14 -20.36 4.05
CA MET A 379 -7.88 -19.13 3.31
C MET A 379 -6.39 -18.79 3.24
N THR A 380 -5.65 -18.94 4.34
CA THR A 380 -4.23 -18.59 4.37
C THR A 380 -3.37 -19.54 3.57
N ASP A 381 -3.70 -20.84 3.55
CA ASP A 381 -2.99 -21.81 2.72
C ASP A 381 -3.23 -21.51 1.23
N ASN A 382 -4.48 -21.33 0.83
CA ASN A 382 -4.84 -21.02 -0.56
C ASN A 382 -4.30 -19.67 -1.02
N MET A 383 -4.31 -18.64 -0.15
CA MET A 383 -3.75 -17.33 -0.49
C MET A 383 -2.23 -17.41 -0.68
N TYR A 384 -1.53 -18.14 0.17
CA TYR A 384 -0.09 -18.35 0.00
C TYR A 384 0.24 -19.04 -1.33
N GLU A 385 -0.50 -20.10 -1.70
CA GLU A 385 -0.33 -20.75 -3.00
C GLU A 385 -0.58 -19.78 -4.17
N THR A 386 -1.51 -18.83 -3.99
CA THR A 386 -1.81 -17.81 -4.99
C THR A 386 -0.66 -16.79 -5.16
N VAL A 387 0.06 -16.44 -4.07
CA VAL A 387 1.01 -15.32 -4.09
C VAL A 387 2.47 -15.74 -4.16
N LYS A 388 2.85 -16.91 -3.64
CA LYS A 388 4.24 -17.32 -3.38
C LYS A 388 5.17 -17.23 -4.59
N ASP A 389 4.69 -17.57 -5.77
CA ASP A 389 5.51 -17.55 -7.00
C ASP A 389 5.35 -16.24 -7.76
N LYS A 390 4.12 -15.73 -7.85
CA LYS A 390 3.79 -14.54 -8.64
C LYS A 390 4.38 -13.26 -8.06
N TYR A 391 4.44 -13.16 -6.73
CA TYR A 391 4.82 -11.94 -6.02
C TYR A 391 6.10 -12.08 -5.19
N ASP A 392 6.83 -13.19 -5.34
CA ASP A 392 8.20 -13.29 -4.82
C ASP A 392 9.10 -12.31 -5.59
N ILE A 393 9.79 -11.43 -4.86
CA ILE A 393 10.64 -10.41 -5.45
C ILE A 393 11.72 -11.01 -6.35
N LYS A 394 12.20 -12.22 -6.08
CA LYS A 394 13.22 -12.89 -6.91
C LYS A 394 12.67 -13.21 -8.30
N ASN A 395 11.42 -13.70 -8.38
CA ASN A 395 10.76 -14.02 -9.64
C ASN A 395 10.40 -12.74 -10.42
N VAL A 396 9.90 -11.71 -9.72
CA VAL A 396 9.61 -10.40 -10.34
C VAL A 396 10.89 -9.74 -10.83
N THR A 397 12.00 -9.87 -10.08
CA THR A 397 13.33 -9.35 -10.48
C THR A 397 13.86 -10.05 -11.71
N LYS A 398 13.71 -11.38 -11.81
CA LYS A 398 14.07 -12.11 -13.04
C LYS A 398 13.33 -11.55 -14.25
N THR A 399 12.01 -11.40 -14.14
CA THR A 399 11.19 -10.82 -15.21
C THR A 399 11.67 -9.40 -15.58
N ARG A 400 12.04 -8.58 -14.58
CA ARG A 400 12.58 -7.23 -14.79
C ARG A 400 13.92 -7.26 -15.52
N ALA A 401 14.83 -8.15 -15.13
CA ALA A 401 16.13 -8.31 -15.78
C ALA A 401 15.97 -8.66 -17.27
N ASP A 402 15.12 -9.65 -17.57
CA ASP A 402 14.85 -10.08 -18.94
C ASP A 402 14.20 -8.97 -19.77
N TRP A 403 13.26 -8.22 -19.16
CA TRP A 403 12.61 -7.08 -19.81
C TRP A 403 13.60 -5.94 -20.09
N TYR A 404 14.45 -5.57 -19.12
CA TYR A 404 15.46 -4.52 -19.33
C TYR A 404 16.41 -4.86 -20.46
N LYS A 405 16.88 -6.12 -20.56
CA LYS A 405 17.70 -6.59 -21.67
C LYS A 405 16.99 -6.44 -23.03
N SER A 406 15.65 -6.60 -23.04
CA SER A 406 14.86 -6.54 -24.27
C SER A 406 14.60 -5.12 -24.77
N ILE A 407 14.66 -4.11 -23.92
CA ILE A 407 14.29 -2.72 -24.25
C ILE A 407 15.48 -1.80 -24.49
N ILE A 408 16.71 -2.20 -24.15
CA ILE A 408 17.90 -1.39 -24.44
C ILE A 408 18.08 -1.23 -25.94
N LYS A 409 18.31 0.00 -26.36
CA LYS A 409 18.61 0.35 -27.75
C LYS A 409 20.10 0.06 -28.03
N LYS A 410 20.35 -1.02 -28.75
CA LYS A 410 21.71 -1.37 -29.21
C LYS A 410 22.15 -0.47 -30.36
#